data_3e0f6c537602033c06bfc25f1db8265b
#
_entry.id   3e0f6c537602033c06bfc25f1db8265b
#
_cell.length_a   1.000
_cell.length_b   1.000
_cell.length_c   1.000
_cell.angle_alpha   90.00
_cell.angle_beta   90.00
_cell.angle_gamma   90.00
#
_symmetry.space_group_name_H-M   'P 1'
#
loop_
_entity.id
_entity.type
_entity.pdbx_description
1 polymer ?
#
loop_
_entity_poly.entity_id
_entity_poly.type
_entity_poly.pdbx_seq_one_letter_code
_entity_poly.pdbx_strand_id
1 'polypeptide(L)'
;MKDKDKAPFKFFTDIQKYVADVFREYGWYYTPGKVNLTEMWAIINKRGNFNTEHIHPNSNLSAAYYVKAPDNCGEFKVSNPHAISRDKFPERENPTELNRLIAKHKIEEGDLLIFPSYLPHSVLPNESDEDRMVVSFNLWIGR
;
A
#
# COMPACT_ATOMS: atom_id res chain seq x y z
N MET A 1 -0.13 -10.27 -29.88
CA MET A 1 -1.19 -11.12 -29.31
C MET A 1 -0.96 -11.25 -27.81
N LYS A 2 -1.91 -10.87 -27.04
CA LYS A 2 -1.73 -10.55 -25.63
C LYS A 2 -2.04 -11.78 -24.81
N ASP A 3 -1.03 -12.27 -24.14
CA ASP A 3 -1.10 -13.40 -23.20
C ASP A 3 -1.95 -12.98 -21.99
N LYS A 4 -3.27 -13.13 -22.14
CA LYS A 4 -4.25 -12.87 -21.08
C LYS A 4 -4.17 -13.87 -19.93
N ASP A 5 -3.38 -14.92 -20.13
CA ASP A 5 -3.22 -16.02 -19.18
C ASP A 5 -2.00 -15.84 -18.26
N LYS A 6 -1.31 -14.71 -18.34
CA LYS A 6 -0.21 -14.42 -17.41
C LYS A 6 -0.74 -14.13 -16.01
N ALA A 7 -0.12 -14.73 -15.02
CA ALA A 7 -0.50 -14.58 -13.61
C ALA A 7 -0.70 -13.11 -13.16
N PRO A 8 0.13 -12.13 -13.55
CA PRO A 8 -0.10 -10.73 -13.22
C PRO A 8 -1.41 -10.15 -13.78
N PHE A 9 -1.79 -10.54 -14.99
CA PHE A 9 -3.04 -10.07 -15.60
C PHE A 9 -4.26 -10.66 -14.90
N LYS A 10 -4.21 -11.96 -14.60
CA LYS A 10 -5.29 -12.62 -13.85
C LYS A 10 -5.43 -12.01 -12.46
N PHE A 11 -4.33 -11.86 -11.73
CA PHE A 11 -4.33 -11.23 -10.42
C PHE A 11 -4.94 -9.82 -10.47
N PHE A 12 -4.52 -8.99 -11.43
CA PHE A 12 -5.08 -7.65 -11.60
C PHE A 12 -6.59 -7.68 -11.89
N THR A 13 -7.06 -8.64 -12.68
CA THR A 13 -8.50 -8.83 -12.95
C THR A 13 -9.25 -9.19 -11.67
N ASP A 14 -8.71 -10.09 -10.87
CA ASP A 14 -9.34 -10.57 -9.63
C ASP A 14 -9.47 -9.45 -8.58
N ILE A 15 -8.54 -8.49 -8.54
CA ILE A 15 -8.55 -7.38 -7.57
C ILE A 15 -9.36 -6.15 -8.02
N GLN A 16 -9.88 -6.10 -9.26
CA GLN A 16 -10.62 -4.93 -9.78
C GLN A 16 -11.78 -4.49 -8.88
N LYS A 17 -12.46 -5.44 -8.23
CA LYS A 17 -13.55 -5.14 -7.30
C LYS A 17 -13.07 -4.30 -6.10
N TYR A 18 -11.90 -4.62 -5.56
CA TYR A 18 -11.32 -3.88 -4.43
C TYR A 18 -10.82 -2.49 -4.85
N VAL A 19 -10.32 -2.36 -6.08
CA VAL A 19 -9.98 -1.06 -6.66
C VAL A 19 -11.24 -0.20 -6.80
N ALA A 20 -12.36 -0.78 -7.26
CA ALA A 20 -13.63 -0.08 -7.35
C ALA A 20 -14.15 0.37 -5.96
N ASP A 21 -13.94 -0.44 -4.92
CA ASP A 21 -14.29 -0.08 -3.54
C ASP A 21 -13.48 1.14 -3.07
N VAL A 22 -12.17 1.20 -3.36
CA VAL A 22 -11.34 2.37 -3.06
C VAL A 22 -11.88 3.63 -3.72
N PHE A 23 -12.27 3.55 -5.00
CA PHE A 23 -12.87 4.70 -5.70
C PHE A 23 -14.15 5.18 -5.01
N ARG A 24 -14.99 4.25 -4.55
CA ARG A 24 -16.21 4.57 -3.81
C ARG A 24 -15.91 5.27 -2.48
N GLU A 25 -14.96 4.75 -1.71
CA GLU A 25 -14.58 5.33 -0.42
C GLU A 25 -14.00 6.74 -0.54
N TYR A 26 -13.24 7.00 -1.60
CA TYR A 26 -12.70 8.33 -1.89
C TYR A 26 -13.69 9.26 -2.61
N GLY A 27 -14.89 8.78 -2.99
CA GLY A 27 -15.84 9.53 -3.78
C GLY A 27 -15.36 9.85 -5.20
N TRP A 28 -14.49 9.03 -5.76
CA TRP A 28 -13.96 9.21 -7.11
C TRP A 28 -14.83 8.53 -8.15
N TYR A 29 -14.84 9.10 -9.37
CA TYR A 29 -15.50 8.43 -10.50
C TYR A 29 -14.70 7.21 -10.93
N TYR A 30 -15.33 6.03 -10.80
CA TYR A 30 -14.76 4.80 -11.32
C TYR A 30 -15.27 4.51 -12.73
N THR A 31 -14.35 4.40 -13.70
CA THR A 31 -14.66 3.98 -15.06
C THR A 31 -13.92 2.68 -15.34
N PRO A 32 -14.63 1.56 -15.52
CA PRO A 32 -14.00 0.29 -15.90
C PRO A 32 -13.11 0.45 -17.14
N GLY A 33 -11.93 -0.14 -17.12
CA GLY A 33 -10.95 -0.06 -18.21
C GLY A 33 -10.08 1.20 -18.24
N LYS A 34 -10.32 2.17 -17.35
CA LYS A 34 -9.45 3.35 -17.20
C LYS A 34 -8.36 3.17 -16.15
N VAL A 35 -8.45 2.15 -15.32
CA VAL A 35 -7.39 1.81 -14.36
C VAL A 35 -6.42 0.82 -15.00
N ASN A 36 -5.15 1.20 -15.04
CA ASN A 36 -4.08 0.43 -15.66
C ASN A 36 -3.05 0.02 -14.63
N LEU A 37 -2.65 -1.24 -14.66
CA LEU A 37 -1.49 -1.73 -13.94
C LEU A 37 -0.24 -1.26 -14.69
N THR A 38 0.58 -0.43 -14.04
CA THR A 38 1.80 0.15 -14.66
C THR A 38 3.05 -0.62 -14.29
N GLU A 39 3.14 -1.05 -13.03
CA GLU A 39 4.29 -1.76 -12.50
C GLU A 39 3.83 -2.83 -11.51
N MET A 40 4.53 -3.95 -11.46
CA MET A 40 4.33 -5.00 -10.47
C MET A 40 5.67 -5.67 -10.15
N TRP A 41 5.96 -5.88 -8.87
CA TRP A 41 7.17 -6.55 -8.41
C TRP A 41 6.92 -7.33 -7.13
N ALA A 42 7.77 -8.33 -6.85
CA ALA A 42 7.75 -9.08 -5.61
C ALA A 42 8.97 -8.72 -4.76
N ILE A 43 8.75 -8.68 -3.45
CA ILE A 43 9.80 -8.44 -2.45
C ILE A 43 9.78 -9.59 -1.45
N ILE A 44 10.96 -10.12 -1.16
CA ILE A 44 11.18 -11.09 -0.08
C ILE A 44 12.05 -10.41 0.98
N ASN A 45 11.45 -10.17 2.12
CA ASN A 45 12.12 -9.56 3.27
C ASN A 45 12.51 -10.65 4.28
N LYS A 46 13.79 -10.91 4.39
CA LYS A 46 14.37 -11.77 5.43
C LYS A 46 14.37 -11.04 6.77
N ARG A 47 14.70 -11.76 7.84
CA ARG A 47 14.88 -11.16 9.17
C ARG A 47 15.78 -9.93 9.12
N GLY A 48 15.35 -8.84 9.73
CA GLY A 48 16.01 -7.53 9.74
C GLY A 48 15.79 -6.66 8.52
N ASN A 49 15.23 -7.20 7.42
CA ASN A 49 14.91 -6.38 6.25
C ASN A 49 13.68 -5.50 6.50
N PHE A 50 13.72 -4.31 5.95
CA PHE A 50 12.65 -3.30 6.06
C PHE A 50 12.57 -2.48 4.78
N ASN A 51 11.51 -1.69 4.65
CA ASN A 51 11.38 -0.72 3.56
C ASN A 51 11.39 0.69 4.16
N THR A 52 12.34 1.53 3.74
CA THR A 52 12.42 2.93 4.15
C THR A 52 11.19 3.72 3.73
N GLU A 53 10.91 4.84 4.39
CA GLU A 53 9.80 5.71 4.02
C GLU A 53 10.01 6.29 2.62
N HIS A 54 9.01 6.15 1.76
CA HIS A 54 9.02 6.57 0.36
C HIS A 54 7.61 6.83 -0.16
N ILE A 55 7.52 7.36 -1.36
CA ILE A 55 6.30 7.54 -2.15
C ILE A 55 6.51 6.92 -3.54
N HIS A 56 5.43 6.72 -4.30
CA HIS A 56 5.52 6.25 -5.68
C HIS A 56 5.16 7.39 -6.65
N PRO A 57 6.14 8.09 -7.24
CA PRO A 57 5.88 9.11 -8.25
C PRO A 57 5.28 8.48 -9.52
N ASN A 58 4.54 9.29 -10.29
CA ASN A 58 3.93 8.89 -11.57
C ASN A 58 2.86 7.80 -11.48
N SER A 59 2.25 7.62 -10.32
CA SER A 59 1.14 6.70 -10.10
C SER A 59 0.03 7.38 -9.30
N ASN A 60 -1.19 6.88 -9.39
CA ASN A 60 -2.31 7.41 -8.61
C ASN A 60 -2.57 6.58 -7.36
N LEU A 61 -2.56 5.26 -7.50
CA LEU A 61 -2.68 4.31 -6.41
C LEU A 61 -1.50 3.35 -6.41
N SER A 62 -1.09 2.97 -5.22
CA SER A 62 -0.11 1.91 -4.97
C SER A 62 -0.73 0.86 -4.09
N ALA A 63 -0.24 -0.36 -4.19
CA ALA A 63 -0.76 -1.46 -3.41
C ALA A 63 0.33 -2.45 -2.98
N ALA A 64 0.05 -3.15 -1.89
CA ALA A 64 0.86 -4.23 -1.37
C ALA A 64 -0.03 -5.40 -1.00
N TYR A 65 0.19 -6.55 -1.63
CA TYR A 65 -0.47 -7.81 -1.31
C TYR A 65 0.49 -8.74 -0.59
N TYR A 66 0.17 -9.10 0.64
CA TYR A 66 1.03 -9.92 1.49
C TYR A 66 0.74 -11.40 1.26
N VAL A 67 1.61 -12.03 0.47
CA VAL A 67 1.54 -13.46 0.14
C VAL A 67 1.92 -14.34 1.32
N LYS A 68 2.88 -13.85 2.13
CA LYS A 68 3.31 -14.49 3.37
C LYS A 68 3.62 -13.41 4.40
N ALA A 69 3.03 -13.51 5.57
CA ALA A 69 3.19 -12.57 6.67
C ALA A 69 3.26 -13.31 8.01
N PRO A 70 4.45 -13.82 8.39
CA PRO A 70 4.62 -14.48 9.66
C PRO A 70 4.42 -13.50 10.83
N ASP A 71 4.17 -14.02 12.02
CA ASP A 71 4.12 -13.20 13.24
C ASP A 71 5.42 -12.41 13.42
N ASN A 72 5.31 -11.18 13.89
CA ASN A 72 6.42 -10.23 14.07
C ASN A 72 7.15 -9.86 12.76
N CYS A 73 6.47 -9.96 11.62
CA CYS A 73 7.08 -9.60 10.33
C CYS A 73 7.20 -8.07 10.07
N GLY A 74 6.92 -7.25 11.09
CA GLY A 74 6.86 -5.79 10.99
C GLY A 74 5.47 -5.28 10.65
N GLU A 75 5.29 -3.96 10.76
CA GLU A 75 4.01 -3.29 10.48
C GLU A 75 4.15 -2.41 9.23
N PHE A 76 3.08 -2.27 8.49
CA PHE A 76 2.95 -1.23 7.47
C PHE A 76 2.67 0.11 8.16
N LYS A 77 3.48 1.11 7.88
CA LYS A 77 3.40 2.43 8.51
C LYS A 77 3.13 3.48 7.44
N VAL A 78 2.16 4.35 7.67
CA VAL A 78 1.91 5.54 6.86
C VAL A 78 2.14 6.80 7.69
N SER A 79 2.67 7.83 7.05
CA SER A 79 2.94 9.13 7.65
C SER A 79 2.03 10.19 7.02
N ASN A 80 1.61 11.17 7.83
CA ASN A 80 0.87 12.31 7.32
C ASN A 80 1.74 13.07 6.29
N PRO A 81 1.30 13.24 5.04
CA PRO A 81 2.06 13.92 3.99
C PRO A 81 2.25 15.42 4.26
N HIS A 82 1.43 16.02 5.13
CA HIS A 82 1.52 17.43 5.50
C HIS A 82 2.54 17.65 6.63
N ALA A 83 3.83 17.72 6.29
CA ALA A 83 4.92 17.85 7.24
C ALA A 83 4.77 19.09 8.17
N ILE A 84 4.20 20.17 7.68
CA ILE A 84 3.94 21.40 8.45
C ILE A 84 3.05 21.15 9.67
N SER A 85 2.13 20.19 9.61
CA SER A 85 1.26 19.88 10.75
C SER A 85 2.02 19.34 11.96
N ARG A 86 3.20 18.78 11.76
CA ARG A 86 4.05 18.26 12.86
C ARG A 86 4.51 19.35 13.80
N ASP A 87 4.87 20.53 13.26
CA ASP A 87 5.48 21.62 14.01
C ASP A 87 4.44 22.61 14.56
N LYS A 88 3.20 22.55 14.06
CA LYS A 88 2.15 23.52 14.37
C LYS A 88 1.02 22.97 15.24
N PHE A 89 0.98 21.67 15.49
CA PHE A 89 0.01 21.12 16.42
C PHE A 89 0.42 21.40 17.86
N PRO A 90 -0.52 21.78 18.72
CA PRO A 90 -0.29 21.83 20.16
C PRO A 90 0.05 20.41 20.69
N GLU A 91 0.55 20.36 21.92
CA GLU A 91 0.72 19.07 22.61
C GLU A 91 -0.59 18.28 22.61
N ARG A 92 -0.47 16.98 22.38
CA ARG A 92 -1.61 16.09 22.26
C ARG A 92 -1.67 15.17 23.46
N GLU A 93 -2.80 15.18 24.12
CA GLU A 93 -3.07 14.20 25.18
C GLU A 93 -3.22 12.79 24.60
N ASN A 94 -3.99 12.67 23.50
CA ASN A 94 -4.23 11.41 22.82
C ASN A 94 -4.24 11.60 21.29
N PRO A 95 -3.74 10.62 20.51
CA PRO A 95 -3.90 10.63 19.06
C PRO A 95 -5.37 10.35 18.68
N THR A 96 -5.87 11.14 17.73
CA THR A 96 -7.21 10.99 17.14
C THR A 96 -7.10 10.91 15.62
N GLU A 97 -8.19 10.62 14.91
CA GLU A 97 -8.22 10.64 13.44
C GLU A 97 -7.81 12.00 12.87
N LEU A 98 -8.12 13.10 13.57
CA LEU A 98 -7.84 14.47 13.12
C LEU A 98 -6.39 14.90 13.35
N ASN A 99 -5.74 14.38 14.38
CA ASN A 99 -4.39 14.81 14.77
C ASN A 99 -3.31 13.73 14.59
N ARG A 100 -3.65 12.60 13.99
CA ARG A 100 -2.74 11.48 13.78
C ARG A 100 -1.64 11.86 12.76
N LEU A 101 -0.39 11.72 13.17
CA LEU A 101 0.76 11.92 12.28
C LEU A 101 1.26 10.63 11.65
N ILE A 102 1.03 9.51 12.32
CA ILE A 102 1.46 8.18 11.89
C ILE A 102 0.30 7.22 12.17
N ALA A 103 -0.01 6.39 11.19
CA ALA A 103 -0.85 5.22 11.36
C ALA A 103 -0.05 3.96 11.07
N LYS A 104 -0.34 2.89 11.80
CA LYS A 104 0.28 1.58 11.61
C LYS A 104 -0.80 0.53 11.41
N HIS A 105 -0.50 -0.42 10.54
CA HIS A 105 -1.34 -1.58 10.29
C HIS A 105 -0.51 -2.84 10.54
N LYS A 106 -0.99 -3.71 11.42
CA LYS A 106 -0.42 -5.04 11.61
C LYS A 106 -0.69 -5.84 10.33
N ILE A 107 0.38 -6.30 9.72
CA ILE A 107 0.31 -7.06 8.47
C ILE A 107 -0.12 -8.49 8.78
N GLU A 108 -1.09 -9.00 8.00
CA GLU A 108 -1.52 -10.39 8.04
C GLU A 108 -1.42 -11.01 6.64
N GLU A 109 -1.25 -12.32 6.58
CA GLU A 109 -1.23 -13.05 5.31
C GLU A 109 -2.57 -12.93 4.60
N GLY A 110 -2.53 -12.58 3.31
CA GLY A 110 -3.72 -12.30 2.50
C GLY A 110 -4.15 -10.84 2.48
N ASP A 111 -3.54 -9.96 3.29
CA ASP A 111 -3.84 -8.53 3.27
C ASP A 111 -3.53 -7.92 1.90
N LEU A 112 -4.48 -7.13 1.40
CA LEU A 112 -4.32 -6.27 0.24
C LEU A 112 -4.52 -4.82 0.69
N LEU A 113 -3.42 -4.08 0.82
CA LEU A 113 -3.44 -2.65 1.13
C LEU A 113 -3.41 -1.87 -0.17
N ILE A 114 -4.38 -0.97 -0.37
CA ILE A 114 -4.44 -0.05 -1.52
C ILE A 114 -4.50 1.37 -0.97
N PHE A 115 -3.60 2.23 -1.43
CA PHE A 115 -3.45 3.59 -0.90
C PHE A 115 -3.01 4.56 -1.99
N PRO A 116 -3.23 5.90 -1.81
CA PRO A 116 -2.73 6.91 -2.73
C PRO A 116 -1.21 6.86 -2.85
N SER A 117 -0.70 6.90 -4.05
CA SER A 117 0.75 6.76 -4.33
C SER A 117 1.60 7.88 -3.73
N TYR A 118 1.00 9.05 -3.46
CA TYR A 118 1.66 10.17 -2.79
C TYR A 118 1.81 10.00 -1.28
N LEU A 119 1.16 9.00 -0.67
CA LEU A 119 1.17 8.78 0.76
C LEU A 119 2.53 8.24 1.21
N PRO A 120 3.30 8.96 2.05
CA PRO A 120 4.55 8.47 2.57
C PRO A 120 4.34 7.23 3.42
N HIS A 121 5.01 6.15 3.08
CA HIS A 121 4.85 4.87 3.77
C HIS A 121 6.16 4.12 3.88
N SER A 122 6.21 3.23 4.85
CA SER A 122 7.34 2.35 5.13
C SER A 122 6.86 1.01 5.66
N VAL A 123 7.73 0.04 5.72
CA VAL A 123 7.45 -1.23 6.40
C VAL A 123 8.56 -1.49 7.40
N LEU A 124 8.16 -1.72 8.65
CA LEU A 124 9.09 -1.95 9.76
C LEU A 124 9.87 -3.25 9.56
N PRO A 125 11.01 -3.41 10.27
CA PRO A 125 11.83 -4.61 10.15
C PRO A 125 11.04 -5.90 10.37
N ASN A 126 11.33 -6.90 9.54
CA ASN A 126 10.89 -8.26 9.79
C ASN A 126 11.71 -8.84 10.96
N GLU A 127 11.08 -9.03 12.10
CA GLU A 127 11.71 -9.61 13.30
C GLU A 127 11.48 -11.12 13.40
N SER A 128 10.72 -11.69 12.48
CA SER A 128 10.51 -13.14 12.36
C SER A 128 11.75 -13.86 11.81
N ASP A 129 11.88 -15.13 12.13
CA ASP A 129 12.85 -16.01 11.49
C ASP A 129 12.42 -16.50 10.09
N GLU A 130 11.15 -16.24 9.75
CA GLU A 130 10.58 -16.55 8.44
C GLU A 130 10.56 -15.33 7.51
N ASP A 131 10.61 -15.60 6.20
CA ASP A 131 10.51 -14.56 5.18
C ASP A 131 9.10 -13.97 5.11
N ARG A 132 9.00 -12.63 5.08
CA ARG A 132 7.81 -11.90 4.66
C ARG A 132 7.85 -11.75 3.15
N MET A 133 6.76 -12.11 2.46
CA MET A 133 6.66 -12.02 0.99
C MET A 133 5.51 -11.11 0.60
N VAL A 134 5.79 -10.12 -0.24
CA VAL A 134 4.80 -9.14 -0.70
C VAL A 134 4.90 -8.95 -2.20
N VAL A 135 3.75 -8.84 -2.85
CA VAL A 135 3.63 -8.38 -4.24
C VAL A 135 3.13 -6.94 -4.20
N SER A 136 3.97 -6.03 -4.66
CA SER A 136 3.64 -4.60 -4.77
C SER A 136 3.35 -4.23 -6.21
N PHE A 137 2.46 -3.26 -6.40
CA PHE A 137 2.11 -2.79 -7.73
C PHE A 137 1.59 -1.35 -7.70
N ASN A 138 1.69 -0.70 -8.86
CA ASN A 138 1.23 0.66 -9.08
C ASN A 138 0.12 0.71 -10.12
N LEU A 139 -0.84 1.61 -9.90
CA LEU A 139 -1.99 1.82 -10.77
C LEU A 139 -2.02 3.27 -11.25
N TRP A 140 -2.26 3.42 -12.56
CA TRP A 140 -2.53 4.70 -13.20
C TRP A 140 -4.00 4.80 -13.59
N ILE A 141 -4.61 5.94 -13.30
CA ILE A 141 -6.01 6.24 -13.65
C ILE A 141 -5.99 7.12 -14.89
N GLY A 142 -6.40 6.57 -16.04
CA GLY A 142 -6.55 7.33 -17.27
C GLY A 142 -7.67 8.37 -17.18
N ARG A 143 -7.49 9.49 -17.83
CA ARG A 143 -8.52 10.53 -18.01
C ARG A 143 -9.53 10.13 -19.06
#